data_b1781184e79bbb5989fbfad88f04e149
#
_entry.id   b1781184e79bbb5989fbfad88f04e149
#
_cell.length_a   1.000
_cell.length_b   1.000
_cell.length_c   1.000
_cell.angle_alpha   90.00
_cell.angle_beta   90.00
_cell.angle_gamma   90.00
#
_symmetry.space_group_name_H-M   'P 1'
#
loop_
_entity.id
_entity.type
_entity.pdbx_description
1 polymer ?
#
loop_
_entity_poly.entity_id
_entity_poly.type
_entity_poly.pdbx_seq_one_letter_code
_entity_poly.pdbx_strand_id
1 'polypeptide(L)'
;MNAPAARPWYREPMLWLTIAIPLLTIPAGLATWYIAAHGGGSDAVGDEVRRIGQMQTADVRPDSAAARLGLSAQAEVQAGRMRVQIVLSDSGDVGALTLELRHAADAALDQVVSLEALGEGRFAAPVDALGSGAWNARLVSSDGWRLSGRLQTGAAAFALVPAVGAG
;
A
#
# COMPACT_ATOMS: atom_id res chain seq x y z
N MET A 1 -76.08 11.69 9.63
CA MET A 1 -74.71 11.52 10.11
C MET A 1 -73.86 11.31 8.84
N ASN A 2 -73.14 12.33 8.36
CA ASN A 2 -72.27 12.18 7.19
C ASN A 2 -70.96 11.59 7.65
N ALA A 3 -70.62 10.36 7.22
CA ALA A 3 -69.30 9.78 7.41
C ALA A 3 -68.28 10.66 6.67
N PRO A 4 -67.12 11.03 7.32
CA PRO A 4 -66.10 11.80 6.64
C PRO A 4 -65.54 10.95 5.47
N ALA A 5 -65.51 11.54 4.27
CA ALA A 5 -64.96 10.91 3.08
C ALA A 5 -63.50 10.48 3.39
N ALA A 6 -63.23 9.18 3.32
CA ALA A 6 -61.91 8.66 3.55
C ALA A 6 -60.94 9.26 2.53
N ARG A 7 -59.90 9.92 3.04
CA ARG A 7 -58.86 10.48 2.17
C ARG A 7 -58.15 9.33 1.44
N PRO A 8 -57.90 9.48 0.14
CA PRO A 8 -57.20 8.41 -0.61
C PRO A 8 -55.77 8.23 -0.04
N TRP A 9 -55.36 6.99 0.14
CA TRP A 9 -54.09 6.54 0.79
C TRP A 9 -52.83 7.21 0.20
N TYR A 10 -52.84 7.55 -1.11
CA TYR A 10 -51.71 8.20 -1.78
C TYR A 10 -51.53 9.69 -1.39
N ARG A 11 -52.45 10.28 -0.62
CA ARG A 11 -52.37 11.64 -0.09
C ARG A 11 -51.88 11.70 1.36
N GLU A 12 -51.57 10.55 1.94
CA GLU A 12 -51.05 10.49 3.29
C GLU A 12 -49.53 10.69 3.27
N PRO A 13 -49.00 11.81 3.81
CA PRO A 13 -47.56 12.11 3.76
C PRO A 13 -46.71 11.08 4.54
N MET A 14 -47.27 10.48 5.59
CA MET A 14 -46.61 9.43 6.37
C MET A 14 -46.31 8.18 5.55
N LEU A 15 -47.19 7.81 4.61
CA LEU A 15 -47.00 6.66 3.74
C LEU A 15 -45.86 6.91 2.76
N TRP A 16 -45.77 8.11 2.20
CA TRP A 16 -44.67 8.49 1.32
C TRP A 16 -43.34 8.52 2.02
N LEU A 17 -43.29 8.95 3.28
CA LEU A 17 -42.08 8.94 4.08
C LEU A 17 -41.58 7.50 4.34
N THR A 18 -42.51 6.57 4.62
CA THR A 18 -42.19 5.16 4.81
C THR A 18 -41.65 4.49 3.55
N ILE A 19 -42.15 4.89 2.38
CA ILE A 19 -41.67 4.37 1.07
C ILE A 19 -40.38 5.07 0.64
N ALA A 20 -40.22 6.34 0.96
CA ALA A 20 -39.03 7.12 0.54
C ALA A 20 -37.75 6.62 1.21
N ILE A 21 -37.80 6.19 2.46
CA ILE A 21 -36.62 5.70 3.17
C ILE A 21 -35.99 4.50 2.45
N PRO A 22 -36.68 3.37 2.19
CA PRO A 22 -36.07 2.24 1.47
C PRO A 22 -35.74 2.60 0.00
N LEU A 23 -36.53 3.47 -0.63
CA LEU A 23 -36.26 3.89 -2.02
C LEU A 23 -34.94 4.69 -2.13
N LEU A 24 -34.55 5.43 -1.08
CA LEU A 24 -33.31 6.17 -1.06
C LEU A 24 -32.13 5.32 -0.60
N THR A 25 -32.34 4.40 0.36
CA THR A 25 -31.27 3.59 0.93
C THR A 25 -30.75 2.51 -0.03
N ILE A 26 -31.65 1.95 -0.87
CA ILE A 26 -31.22 0.92 -1.83
C ILE A 26 -30.23 1.47 -2.86
N PRO A 27 -30.49 2.57 -3.59
CA PRO A 27 -29.52 3.10 -4.54
C PRO A 27 -28.26 3.64 -3.85
N ALA A 28 -28.36 4.20 -2.64
CA ALA A 28 -27.19 4.63 -1.88
C ALA A 28 -26.29 3.42 -1.50
N GLY A 29 -26.90 2.30 -1.06
CA GLY A 29 -26.18 1.07 -0.77
C GLY A 29 -25.51 0.47 -2.01
N LEU A 30 -26.21 0.46 -3.15
CA LEU A 30 -25.65 -0.01 -4.42
C LEU A 30 -24.50 0.89 -4.92
N ALA A 31 -24.64 2.22 -4.75
CA ALA A 31 -23.57 3.14 -5.10
C ALA A 31 -22.33 2.93 -4.23
N THR A 32 -22.51 2.73 -2.93
CA THR A 32 -21.41 2.41 -2.00
C THR A 32 -20.76 1.08 -2.37
N TRP A 33 -21.55 0.08 -2.65
CA TRP A 33 -21.04 -1.22 -3.10
C TRP A 33 -20.28 -1.10 -4.44
N TYR A 34 -20.81 -0.34 -5.39
CA TYR A 34 -20.16 -0.11 -6.68
C TYR A 34 -18.81 0.60 -6.52
N ILE A 35 -18.74 1.62 -5.67
CA ILE A 35 -17.49 2.32 -5.37
C ILE A 35 -16.49 1.38 -4.67
N ALA A 36 -16.95 0.57 -3.73
CA ALA A 36 -16.10 -0.42 -3.05
C ALA A 36 -15.59 -1.53 -3.99
N ALA A 37 -16.39 -1.92 -4.98
CA ALA A 37 -16.04 -2.97 -5.93
C ALA A 37 -15.15 -2.48 -7.09
N HIS A 38 -15.24 -1.20 -7.45
CA HIS A 38 -14.54 -0.61 -8.60
C HIS A 38 -13.56 0.51 -8.20
N GLY A 39 -13.73 1.07 -7.01
CA GLY A 39 -12.69 1.91 -6.42
C GLY A 39 -11.56 0.98 -6.04
N GLY A 40 -10.49 0.94 -6.86
CA GLY A 40 -9.33 0.11 -6.61
C GLY A 40 -8.95 0.21 -5.14
N GLY A 41 -9.08 -0.91 -4.45
CA GLY A 41 -8.92 -0.96 -3.02
C GLY A 41 -7.63 -0.28 -2.63
N SER A 42 -7.67 0.56 -1.65
CA SER A 42 -6.51 1.04 -0.94
C SER A 42 -5.86 -0.15 -0.20
N ASP A 43 -5.54 -1.21 -0.92
CA ASP A 43 -4.66 -2.28 -0.46
C ASP A 43 -3.21 -1.80 -0.47
N ALA A 44 -3.01 -0.60 0.09
CA ALA A 44 -1.70 0.00 0.22
C ALA A 44 -0.89 -0.61 1.37
N VAL A 45 -1.29 -1.75 1.91
CA VAL A 45 -0.51 -2.44 2.96
C VAL A 45 -0.59 -3.95 2.73
N GLY A 46 0.13 -4.42 1.70
CA GLY A 46 0.41 -5.84 1.57
C GLY A 46 1.59 -6.24 2.43
N ASP A 47 1.52 -6.05 3.70
CA ASP A 47 2.27 -6.89 4.62
C ASP A 47 1.48 -8.20 4.76
N GLU A 48 2.16 -9.32 4.67
CA GLU A 48 1.53 -10.62 4.85
C GLU A 48 1.00 -10.70 6.30
N VAL A 49 -0.23 -10.23 6.47
CA VAL A 49 -0.92 -10.26 7.75
C VAL A 49 -1.36 -11.70 7.99
N ARG A 50 -0.57 -12.45 8.72
CA ARG A 50 -0.98 -13.73 9.26
C ARG A 50 -2.07 -13.49 10.29
N ARG A 51 -3.32 -13.73 9.91
CA ARG A 51 -4.45 -13.72 10.83
C ARG A 51 -4.36 -14.96 11.74
N ILE A 52 -3.77 -14.78 12.91
CA ILE A 52 -3.84 -15.76 14.00
C ILE A 52 -4.67 -15.11 15.10
N GLY A 53 -5.95 -15.48 15.17
CA GLY A 53 -6.89 -14.87 16.10
C GLY A 53 -7.20 -13.41 15.72
N GLN A 54 -7.84 -12.66 16.58
CA GLN A 54 -8.26 -11.27 16.37
C GLN A 54 -7.10 -10.23 16.43
N MET A 55 -5.84 -10.67 16.42
CA MET A 55 -4.67 -9.79 16.39
C MET A 55 -4.00 -9.83 15.01
N GLN A 56 -3.93 -8.70 14.36
CA GLN A 56 -3.09 -8.49 13.19
C GLN A 56 -1.65 -8.33 13.68
N THR A 57 -0.83 -9.36 13.51
CA THR A 57 0.60 -9.28 13.83
C THR A 57 1.38 -9.18 12.52
N ALA A 58 1.90 -8.01 12.23
CA ALA A 58 2.87 -7.85 11.14
C ALA A 58 4.16 -8.63 11.47
N ASP A 59 4.72 -9.35 10.51
CA ASP A 59 6.01 -10.02 10.71
C ASP A 59 7.12 -8.96 10.72
N VAL A 60 7.57 -8.59 11.90
CA VAL A 60 8.64 -7.60 12.12
C VAL A 60 10.04 -8.22 12.17
N ARG A 61 10.14 -9.56 12.05
CA ARG A 61 11.44 -10.26 12.12
C ARG A 61 12.43 -9.80 11.06
N PRO A 62 12.05 -9.59 9.78
CA PRO A 62 12.98 -9.09 8.76
C PRO A 62 13.47 -7.68 9.05
N ASP A 63 12.61 -6.80 9.55
CA ASP A 63 13.00 -5.43 9.90
C ASP A 63 13.94 -5.42 11.10
N SER A 64 13.65 -6.25 12.13
CA SER A 64 14.53 -6.38 13.29
C SER A 64 15.86 -7.06 12.94
N ALA A 65 15.91 -7.91 11.92
CA ALA A 65 17.15 -8.45 11.40
C ALA A 65 18.01 -7.35 10.75
N ALA A 66 17.40 -6.51 9.89
CA ALA A 66 18.07 -5.37 9.28
C ALA A 66 18.58 -4.36 10.34
N ALA A 67 17.78 -4.08 11.38
CA ALA A 67 18.18 -3.17 12.46
C ALA A 67 19.37 -3.71 13.25
N ARG A 68 19.40 -5.00 13.56
CA ARG A 68 20.55 -5.63 14.27
C ARG A 68 21.83 -5.61 13.45
N LEU A 69 21.72 -5.70 12.13
CA LEU A 69 22.85 -5.62 11.21
C LEU A 69 23.24 -4.16 10.90
N GLY A 70 22.51 -3.18 11.42
CA GLY A 70 22.77 -1.77 11.19
C GLY A 70 22.63 -1.38 9.71
N LEU A 71 21.77 -2.09 8.94
CA LEU A 71 21.63 -1.87 7.52
C LEU A 71 20.87 -0.60 7.21
N SER A 72 21.34 0.15 6.23
CA SER A 72 20.63 1.24 5.59
C SER A 72 20.95 1.24 4.10
N ALA A 73 20.07 1.82 3.29
CA ALA A 73 20.31 1.95 1.88
C ALA A 73 19.86 3.33 1.38
N GLN A 74 20.56 3.82 0.38
CA GLN A 74 20.18 5.00 -0.40
C GLN A 74 19.77 4.53 -1.79
N ALA A 75 18.61 4.96 -2.23
CA ALA A 75 18.12 4.66 -3.56
C ALA A 75 18.02 5.94 -4.39
N GLU A 76 18.51 5.88 -5.63
CA GLU A 76 18.45 6.98 -6.58
C GLU A 76 17.68 6.54 -7.84
N VAL A 77 16.86 7.43 -8.36
CA VAL A 77 16.10 7.21 -9.59
C VAL A 77 16.72 8.03 -10.71
N GLN A 78 17.26 7.37 -11.71
CA GLN A 78 17.85 8.01 -12.89
C GLN A 78 17.24 7.45 -14.18
N ALA A 79 16.54 8.30 -14.94
CA ALA A 79 16.13 8.03 -16.32
C ALA A 79 15.59 6.60 -16.57
N GLY A 80 14.60 6.16 -15.79
CA GLY A 80 13.99 4.82 -15.93
C GLY A 80 14.84 3.68 -15.35
N ARG A 81 15.86 4.01 -14.56
CA ARG A 81 16.66 3.03 -13.84
C ARG A 81 16.80 3.43 -12.37
N MET A 82 16.53 2.51 -11.47
CA MET A 82 16.76 2.72 -10.05
C MET A 82 18.11 2.13 -9.67
N ARG A 83 18.92 2.94 -9.00
CA ARG A 83 20.17 2.49 -8.38
C ARG A 83 19.98 2.49 -6.88
N VAL A 84 20.36 1.41 -6.25
CA VAL A 84 20.31 1.25 -4.80
C VAL A 84 21.73 1.05 -4.30
N GLN A 85 22.19 1.92 -3.43
CA GLN A 85 23.44 1.75 -2.72
C GLN A 85 23.12 1.33 -1.30
N ILE A 86 23.58 0.15 -0.91
CA ILE A 86 23.42 -0.37 0.44
C ILE A 86 24.69 -0.03 1.22
N VAL A 87 24.52 0.65 2.33
CA VAL A 87 25.59 0.87 3.29
C VAL A 87 25.47 -0.18 4.38
N LEU A 88 26.36 -1.12 4.37
CA LEU A 88 26.47 -2.16 5.39
C LEU A 88 27.43 -1.66 6.47
N SER A 89 27.10 -1.93 7.73
CA SER A 89 28.03 -1.71 8.86
C SER A 89 29.20 -2.67 8.82
N ASP A 90 29.04 -3.80 8.14
CA ASP A 90 30.06 -4.80 7.88
C ASP A 90 29.94 -5.26 6.41
N SER A 91 31.08 -5.38 5.72
CA SER A 91 31.18 -5.72 4.29
C SER A 91 30.91 -7.21 4.00
N GLY A 92 29.80 -7.73 4.55
CA GLY A 92 29.32 -9.08 4.26
C GLY A 92 28.79 -9.22 2.82
N ASP A 93 28.82 -10.43 2.32
CA ASP A 93 28.18 -10.79 1.06
C ASP A 93 26.65 -10.62 1.22
N VAL A 94 26.03 -9.85 0.34
CA VAL A 94 24.59 -9.60 0.36
C VAL A 94 23.94 -10.50 -0.67
N GLY A 95 23.00 -11.33 -0.22
CA GLY A 95 22.26 -12.22 -1.09
C GLY A 95 21.41 -11.48 -2.14
N ALA A 96 20.62 -12.22 -2.89
CA ALA A 96 19.77 -11.66 -3.92
C ALA A 96 18.79 -10.63 -3.32
N LEU A 97 18.66 -9.47 -3.97
CA LEU A 97 17.82 -8.38 -3.54
C LEU A 97 16.64 -8.19 -4.48
N THR A 98 15.49 -7.99 -3.90
CA THR A 98 14.25 -7.64 -4.60
C THR A 98 13.73 -6.31 -4.07
N LEU A 99 13.42 -5.39 -4.98
CA LEU A 99 12.81 -4.12 -4.67
C LEU A 99 11.33 -4.17 -5.05
N GLU A 100 10.46 -3.96 -4.08
CA GLU A 100 9.03 -3.80 -4.27
C GLU A 100 8.70 -2.31 -4.19
N LEU A 101 8.07 -1.79 -5.23
CA LEU A 101 7.56 -0.43 -5.31
C LEU A 101 6.04 -0.49 -5.33
N ARG A 102 5.39 0.01 -4.29
CA ARG A 102 3.94 0.01 -4.17
C ARG A 102 3.40 1.42 -4.19
N HIS A 103 2.52 1.69 -5.14
CA HIS A 103 1.87 2.99 -5.23
C HIS A 103 0.82 3.15 -4.12
N ALA A 104 0.80 4.34 -3.48
CA ALA A 104 -0.06 4.58 -2.30
C ALA A 104 -1.57 4.53 -2.60
N ALA A 105 -1.98 4.72 -3.85
CA ALA A 105 -3.38 4.82 -4.23
C ALA A 105 -3.84 3.85 -5.33
N ASP A 106 -2.91 3.19 -6.03
CA ASP A 106 -3.26 2.34 -7.18
C ASP A 106 -2.32 1.13 -7.26
N ALA A 107 -2.82 -0.02 -6.85
CA ALA A 107 -2.06 -1.27 -6.87
C ALA A 107 -1.74 -1.77 -8.30
N ALA A 108 -2.43 -1.27 -9.34
CA ALA A 108 -2.12 -1.62 -10.73
C ALA A 108 -0.76 -1.05 -11.19
N LEU A 109 -0.22 -0.07 -10.47
CA LEU A 109 1.09 0.53 -10.73
C LEU A 109 2.22 -0.16 -9.98
N ASP A 110 1.93 -1.11 -9.09
CA ASP A 110 2.93 -1.79 -8.27
C ASP A 110 3.96 -2.51 -9.15
N GLN A 111 5.22 -2.41 -8.77
CA GLN A 111 6.33 -3.03 -9.48
C GLN A 111 7.18 -3.86 -8.51
N VAL A 112 7.62 -5.01 -8.97
CA VAL A 112 8.56 -5.86 -8.24
C VAL A 112 9.74 -6.16 -9.17
N VAL A 113 10.92 -5.71 -8.79
CA VAL A 113 12.12 -5.83 -9.61
C VAL A 113 13.27 -6.46 -8.84
N SER A 114 13.98 -7.39 -9.48
CA SER A 114 15.20 -7.96 -8.94
C SER A 114 16.37 -7.04 -9.24
N LEU A 115 17.21 -6.82 -8.24
CA LEU A 115 18.39 -5.97 -8.34
C LEU A 115 19.61 -6.78 -8.79
N GLU A 116 20.34 -6.24 -9.75
CA GLU A 116 21.63 -6.79 -10.19
C GLU A 116 22.76 -6.15 -9.39
N ALA A 117 23.68 -6.97 -8.87
CA ALA A 117 24.83 -6.48 -8.15
C ALA A 117 25.86 -5.84 -9.11
N LEU A 118 26.26 -4.61 -8.80
CA LEU A 118 27.30 -3.86 -9.51
C LEU A 118 28.66 -3.91 -8.78
N GLY A 119 28.72 -4.58 -7.63
CA GLY A 119 29.88 -4.61 -6.74
C GLY A 119 29.91 -3.46 -5.74
N GLU A 120 30.71 -3.62 -4.69
CA GLU A 120 30.90 -2.62 -3.62
C GLU A 120 29.59 -2.17 -2.95
N GLY A 121 28.65 -3.12 -2.69
CA GLY A 121 27.36 -2.82 -2.07
C GLY A 121 26.41 -2.00 -2.95
N ARG A 122 26.71 -1.91 -4.27
CA ARG A 122 25.87 -1.19 -5.23
C ARG A 122 25.05 -2.17 -6.05
N PHE A 123 23.78 -1.83 -6.25
CA PHE A 123 22.83 -2.63 -7.01
C PHE A 123 22.05 -1.73 -7.96
N ALA A 124 21.54 -2.29 -9.03
CA ALA A 124 20.70 -1.57 -9.97
C ALA A 124 19.61 -2.47 -10.55
N ALA A 125 18.48 -1.85 -10.87
CA ALA A 125 17.40 -2.49 -11.60
C ALA A 125 16.78 -1.52 -12.60
N PRO A 126 16.29 -2.00 -13.75
CA PRO A 126 15.38 -1.23 -14.57
C PRO A 126 14.06 -1.09 -13.83
N VAL A 127 13.47 0.10 -13.84
CA VAL A 127 12.11 0.36 -13.32
C VAL A 127 11.32 1.05 -14.41
N ASP A 128 10.05 0.70 -14.49
CA ASP A 128 9.14 1.42 -15.37
C ASP A 128 8.92 2.85 -14.88
N ALA A 129 8.40 3.70 -15.75
CA ALA A 129 8.13 5.08 -15.39
C ALA A 129 7.20 5.15 -14.18
N LEU A 130 7.68 5.72 -13.09
CA LEU A 130 6.88 5.89 -11.89
C LEU A 130 5.80 6.93 -12.14
N GLY A 131 4.55 6.53 -11.97
CA GLY A 131 3.40 7.43 -12.01
C GLY A 131 3.49 8.51 -10.94
N SER A 132 2.69 9.57 -11.08
CA SER A 132 2.63 10.66 -10.10
C SER A 132 2.06 10.16 -8.77
N GLY A 133 2.63 10.58 -7.65
CA GLY A 133 2.13 10.26 -6.31
C GLY A 133 3.22 9.81 -5.33
N ALA A 134 2.77 9.20 -4.25
CA ALA A 134 3.63 8.63 -3.22
C ALA A 134 3.79 7.12 -3.42
N TRP A 135 4.98 6.63 -3.22
CA TRP A 135 5.34 5.23 -3.35
C TRP A 135 5.95 4.71 -2.06
N ASN A 136 5.55 3.53 -1.66
CA ASN A 136 6.22 2.79 -0.60
C ASN A 136 7.22 1.84 -1.26
N ALA A 137 8.48 2.01 -0.91
CA ALA A 137 9.57 1.17 -1.40
C ALA A 137 9.95 0.17 -0.30
N ARG A 138 10.09 -1.08 -0.67
CA ARG A 138 10.52 -2.16 0.22
C ARG A 138 11.65 -2.93 -0.45
N LEU A 139 12.79 -3.00 0.18
CA LEU A 139 13.93 -3.80 -0.24
C LEU A 139 13.99 -5.07 0.60
N VAL A 140 13.91 -6.22 -0.04
CA VAL A 140 13.90 -7.54 0.60
C VAL A 140 15.11 -8.32 0.14
N SER A 141 15.83 -8.92 1.09
CA SER A 141 16.94 -9.82 0.82
C SER A 141 16.54 -11.28 0.98
N SER A 142 17.15 -12.15 0.17
CA SER A 142 17.09 -13.60 0.38
C SER A 142 17.64 -14.05 1.73
N ASP A 143 18.46 -13.22 2.37
CA ASP A 143 19.04 -13.48 3.70
C ASP A 143 18.05 -13.18 4.85
N GLY A 144 16.81 -12.80 4.51
CA GLY A 144 15.72 -12.65 5.46
C GLY A 144 15.71 -11.32 6.22
N TRP A 145 16.33 -10.27 5.68
CA TRP A 145 16.19 -8.90 6.19
C TRP A 145 15.42 -7.99 5.21
N ARG A 146 14.90 -6.89 5.71
CA ARG A 146 14.06 -5.97 4.96
C ARG A 146 14.35 -4.52 5.36
N LEU A 147 14.38 -3.63 4.35
CA LEU A 147 14.39 -2.18 4.53
C LEU A 147 13.16 -1.56 3.88
N SER A 148 12.67 -0.48 4.45
CA SER A 148 11.49 0.21 3.96
C SER A 148 11.77 1.69 3.83
N GLY A 149 11.15 2.34 2.83
CA GLY A 149 11.28 3.76 2.59
C GLY A 149 10.07 4.31 1.85
N ARG A 150 10.03 5.63 1.73
CA ARG A 150 8.98 6.32 0.98
C ARG A 150 9.60 7.20 -0.08
N LEU A 151 9.10 7.09 -1.29
CA LEU A 151 9.49 7.88 -2.44
C LEU A 151 8.31 8.76 -2.86
N GLN A 152 8.58 10.03 -3.13
CA GLN A 152 7.66 10.95 -3.80
C GLN A 152 8.08 11.05 -5.27
N THR A 153 7.14 11.03 -6.19
CA THR A 153 7.47 11.22 -7.62
C THR A 153 8.19 12.55 -7.84
N GLY A 154 9.30 12.47 -8.56
CA GLY A 154 10.18 13.63 -8.79
C GLY A 154 11.32 13.77 -7.78
N ALA A 155 11.34 13.00 -6.68
CA ALA A 155 12.52 12.92 -5.82
C ALA A 155 13.63 12.13 -6.55
N ALA A 156 14.84 12.70 -6.56
CA ALA A 156 16.00 12.06 -7.17
C ALA A 156 16.57 10.91 -6.33
N ALA A 157 16.37 10.98 -5.01
CA ALA A 157 16.88 9.99 -4.07
C ALA A 157 15.97 9.85 -2.84
N PHE A 158 16.02 8.68 -2.19
CA PHE A 158 15.32 8.42 -0.93
C PHE A 158 16.08 7.38 -0.11
N ALA A 159 15.86 7.40 1.21
CA ALA A 159 16.48 6.46 2.12
C ALA A 159 15.58 5.24 2.37
N LEU A 160 16.20 4.09 2.56
CA LEU A 160 15.59 2.85 2.99
C LEU A 160 16.20 2.46 4.34
N VAL A 161 15.36 2.30 5.34
CA VAL A 161 15.77 1.98 6.72
C VAL A 161 14.89 0.85 7.26
N PRO A 162 15.33 0.14 8.33
CA PRO A 162 14.46 -0.81 8.99
C PRO A 162 13.19 -0.12 9.49
N ALA A 163 12.01 -0.74 9.29
CA ALA A 163 10.74 -0.17 9.74
C ALA A 163 10.60 -0.19 11.27
N VAL A 164 11.31 -1.09 11.94
CA VAL A 164 11.43 -1.10 13.40
C VAL A 164 12.55 -0.12 13.76
N GLY A 165 12.19 1.01 14.36
CA GLY A 165 13.15 2.03 14.75
C GLY A 165 14.23 1.47 15.65
N ALA A 166 15.47 1.87 15.38
CA ALA A 166 16.53 1.76 16.38
C ALA A 166 16.10 2.59 17.59
N GLY A 167 15.74 1.91 18.68
CA GLY A 167 15.45 2.52 19.97
C GLY A 167 16.73 3.07 20.63
#